data_20b381747ad6140a9a494cea627e555a
#
_entry.id   20b381747ad6140a9a494cea627e555a
#
_cell.length_a   1.000
_cell.length_b   1.000
_cell.length_c   1.000
_cell.angle_alpha   90.00
_cell.angle_beta   90.00
_cell.angle_gamma   90.00
#
_symmetry.space_group_name_H-M   'P 1'
#
loop_
_entity.id
_entity.type
_entity.pdbx_description
1 polymer ?
#
loop_
_entity_poly.entity_id
_entity_poly.type
_entity_poly.pdbx_seq_one_letter_code
_entity_poly.pdbx_strand_id
1 'polypeptide(L)'
;CMGRKFARVSLGGVHDEAEIRGHRKTYIGAMPGKIINAVKTAGSGNPLILLDEVDKLGGDYRGDPSSALLEVLDPEQNGTFVDHFIEIPYDLSRAVFIATANTAETIPAPLLDRMEVIELAGYTREEKFNIAKRHLVPKEISRHGLTAKTVKITDGAIYSLIDFYTREAGVRRLERNIAALCRKSAKLIAGGEQGKVTVDEKTVREMLGRHRYKPEVILENDEVGIINGLAWTSVGGEIMQLEISSMPGTGKLELTGSLGDVMKESAAAAVSYVRANAVRLGIDPEFYKKLDIHIHATEAAVPKDGPSAGVTMTVGLISELTKTPVKRDIAMTGEGTIR
;
A
#
# COMPACT_ATOMS: atom_id res chain seq x y z
N CYS A 1 20.28 13.39 -14.23
CA CYS A 1 21.37 13.89 -13.38
C CYS A 1 22.71 13.18 -13.65
N MET A 2 22.69 11.87 -13.94
CA MET A 2 23.92 11.07 -14.15
C MET A 2 24.49 11.12 -15.57
N GLY A 3 23.81 11.72 -16.54
CA GLY A 3 24.24 11.76 -17.94
C GLY A 3 24.34 10.40 -18.64
N ARG A 4 23.77 9.34 -18.05
CA ARG A 4 23.77 7.97 -18.60
C ARG A 4 22.60 7.76 -19.55
N LYS A 5 22.79 6.93 -20.55
CA LYS A 5 21.68 6.44 -21.38
C LYS A 5 20.78 5.51 -20.58
N PHE A 6 19.49 5.54 -20.87
CA PHE A 6 18.46 4.84 -20.10
C PHE A 6 17.83 3.72 -20.91
N ALA A 7 17.63 2.56 -20.26
CA ALA A 7 16.80 1.49 -20.77
C ALA A 7 15.92 0.92 -19.65
N ARG A 8 14.74 0.41 -20.01
CA ARG A 8 13.80 -0.22 -19.06
C ARG A 8 13.60 -1.68 -19.44
N VAL A 9 13.65 -2.55 -18.45
CA VAL A 9 13.35 -3.97 -18.54
C VAL A 9 12.18 -4.29 -17.63
N SER A 10 11.05 -4.73 -18.19
CA SER A 10 9.93 -5.23 -17.36
C SER A 10 10.20 -6.68 -16.99
N LEU A 11 10.18 -6.96 -15.69
CA LEU A 11 10.36 -8.30 -15.12
C LEU A 11 9.02 -8.94 -14.71
N GLY A 12 7.93 -8.16 -14.66
CA GLY A 12 6.60 -8.69 -14.40
C GLY A 12 6.18 -9.72 -15.46
N GLY A 13 5.93 -10.96 -15.02
CA GLY A 13 5.54 -12.06 -15.90
C GLY A 13 6.73 -12.81 -16.56
N VAL A 14 7.95 -12.55 -16.12
CA VAL A 14 9.12 -13.37 -16.49
C VAL A 14 9.12 -14.63 -15.64
N HIS A 15 9.13 -15.79 -16.30
CA HIS A 15 9.10 -17.10 -15.67
C HIS A 15 10.28 -18.00 -16.10
N ASP A 16 10.95 -17.66 -17.20
CA ASP A 16 12.06 -18.43 -17.77
C ASP A 16 13.37 -17.64 -17.64
N GLU A 17 14.41 -18.30 -17.12
CA GLU A 17 15.77 -17.77 -17.06
C GLU A 17 16.28 -17.31 -18.43
N ALA A 18 15.88 -18.00 -19.50
CA ALA A 18 16.26 -17.68 -20.87
C ALA A 18 15.75 -16.30 -21.32
N GLU A 19 14.70 -15.76 -20.72
CA GLU A 19 14.28 -14.38 -21.02
C GLU A 19 15.31 -13.34 -20.53
N ILE A 20 16.06 -13.63 -19.48
CA ILE A 20 17.10 -12.77 -18.92
C ILE A 20 18.43 -12.98 -19.60
N ARG A 21 18.86 -14.27 -19.69
CA ARG A 21 20.17 -14.70 -20.23
C ARG A 21 20.18 -15.01 -21.72
N GLY A 22 19.04 -14.97 -22.42
CA GLY A 22 18.94 -15.36 -23.82
C GLY A 22 18.76 -16.84 -24.04
N HIS A 23 18.22 -17.20 -25.20
CA HIS A 23 18.04 -18.59 -25.63
C HIS A 23 19.26 -19.10 -26.38
N ARG A 24 19.63 -20.34 -26.18
CA ARG A 24 20.71 -20.98 -26.97
C ARG A 24 20.36 -20.98 -28.46
N LYS A 25 21.30 -20.67 -29.32
CA LYS A 25 21.12 -20.55 -30.79
C LYS A 25 20.52 -21.79 -31.46
N THR A 26 20.60 -22.95 -30.80
CA THR A 26 20.04 -24.21 -31.31
C THR A 26 18.52 -24.26 -31.32
N TYR A 27 17.83 -23.36 -30.63
CA TYR A 27 16.38 -23.34 -30.57
C TYR A 27 15.78 -22.46 -31.67
N ILE A 28 14.67 -22.90 -32.26
CA ILE A 28 13.90 -22.10 -33.21
C ILE A 28 13.32 -20.87 -32.44
N GLY A 29 13.59 -19.67 -32.97
CA GLY A 29 13.17 -18.44 -32.31
C GLY A 29 14.12 -17.94 -31.21
N ALA A 30 15.35 -18.50 -31.14
CA ALA A 30 16.35 -18.03 -30.20
C ALA A 30 16.64 -16.53 -30.36
N MET A 31 16.75 -15.83 -29.24
CA MET A 31 17.02 -14.40 -29.20
C MET A 31 17.87 -14.02 -27.98
N PRO A 32 18.59 -12.89 -28.05
CA PRO A 32 19.30 -12.36 -26.89
C PRO A 32 18.37 -12.09 -25.71
N GLY A 33 18.87 -12.20 -24.49
CA GLY A 33 18.15 -11.92 -23.27
C GLY A 33 17.82 -10.43 -23.12
N LYS A 34 16.89 -10.15 -22.20
CA LYS A 34 16.39 -8.80 -21.91
C LYS A 34 17.51 -7.85 -21.47
N ILE A 35 18.52 -8.32 -20.75
CA ILE A 35 19.63 -7.49 -20.26
C ILE A 35 20.49 -6.99 -21.41
N ILE A 36 20.93 -7.88 -22.29
CA ILE A 36 21.73 -7.50 -23.46
C ILE A 36 20.92 -6.64 -24.44
N ASN A 37 19.64 -6.95 -24.62
CA ASN A 37 18.75 -6.11 -25.41
C ASN A 37 18.58 -4.70 -24.82
N ALA A 38 18.57 -4.57 -23.49
CA ALA A 38 18.52 -3.26 -22.82
C ALA A 38 19.81 -2.46 -23.06
N VAL A 39 20.98 -3.09 -22.95
CA VAL A 39 22.27 -2.46 -23.27
C VAL A 39 22.32 -2.01 -24.72
N LYS A 40 21.89 -2.87 -25.65
CA LYS A 40 21.79 -2.54 -27.08
C LYS A 40 20.87 -1.34 -27.34
N THR A 41 19.70 -1.33 -26.70
CA THR A 41 18.73 -0.23 -26.84
C THR A 41 19.26 1.09 -26.27
N ALA A 42 19.97 1.03 -25.16
CA ALA A 42 20.63 2.20 -24.57
C ALA A 42 21.75 2.77 -25.49
N GLY A 43 22.39 1.90 -26.28
CA GLY A 43 23.49 2.29 -27.17
C GLY A 43 24.72 2.81 -26.42
N SER A 44 24.98 2.29 -25.22
CA SER A 44 26.09 2.72 -24.37
C SER A 44 26.57 1.54 -23.51
N GLY A 45 27.88 1.46 -23.27
CA GLY A 45 28.45 0.42 -22.37
C GLY A 45 28.29 0.73 -20.87
N ASN A 46 27.76 1.91 -20.52
CA ASN A 46 27.52 2.31 -19.13
C ASN A 46 26.08 2.82 -18.89
N PRO A 47 25.05 2.09 -19.31
CA PRO A 47 23.67 2.53 -19.21
C PRO A 47 23.20 2.57 -17.76
N LEU A 48 22.05 3.26 -17.55
CA LEU A 48 21.18 3.03 -16.42
C LEU A 48 20.05 2.11 -16.87
N ILE A 49 19.95 0.94 -16.24
CA ILE A 49 18.93 -0.06 -16.55
C ILE A 49 17.94 -0.10 -15.40
N LEU A 50 16.67 0.18 -15.70
CA LEU A 50 15.56 0.05 -14.76
C LEU A 50 14.97 -1.35 -14.88
N LEU A 51 15.06 -2.13 -13.81
CA LEU A 51 14.43 -3.43 -13.65
C LEU A 51 13.06 -3.22 -12.96
N ASP A 52 11.99 -3.27 -13.72
CA ASP A 52 10.66 -2.93 -13.23
C ASP A 52 9.88 -4.15 -12.77
N GLU A 53 9.24 -4.07 -11.60
CA GLU A 53 8.44 -5.12 -10.99
C GLU A 53 9.25 -6.40 -10.64
N VAL A 54 10.40 -6.23 -9.97
CA VAL A 54 11.26 -7.36 -9.56
C VAL A 54 10.58 -8.30 -8.55
N ASP A 55 9.61 -7.80 -7.79
CA ASP A 55 8.78 -8.56 -6.86
C ASP A 55 7.82 -9.54 -7.54
N LYS A 56 7.67 -9.46 -8.85
CA LYS A 56 6.79 -10.32 -9.65
C LYS A 56 7.54 -11.35 -10.49
N LEU A 57 8.80 -11.58 -10.19
CA LEU A 57 9.53 -12.71 -10.77
C LEU A 57 8.92 -14.01 -10.28
N GLY A 58 8.45 -14.83 -11.21
CA GLY A 58 7.95 -16.18 -10.90
C GLY A 58 9.04 -17.21 -11.10
N GLY A 59 9.22 -18.12 -10.13
CA GLY A 59 9.99 -19.35 -10.35
C GLY A 59 9.05 -20.44 -10.85
N ASP A 60 9.31 -20.99 -12.03
CA ASP A 60 8.60 -22.13 -12.58
C ASP A 60 9.58 -23.32 -12.74
N TYR A 61 9.05 -24.53 -13.02
CA TYR A 61 9.82 -25.75 -13.32
C TYR A 61 10.80 -25.59 -14.50
N ARG A 62 10.79 -24.48 -15.22
CA ARG A 62 11.60 -24.21 -16.43
C ARG A 62 12.84 -23.35 -16.17
N GLY A 63 13.11 -22.96 -14.96
CA GLY A 63 14.28 -22.17 -14.60
C GLY A 63 13.98 -21.17 -13.49
N ASP A 64 15.04 -20.59 -12.94
CA ASP A 64 14.97 -19.56 -11.90
C ASP A 64 15.49 -18.22 -12.43
N PRO A 65 14.60 -17.32 -12.87
CA PRO A 65 14.99 -15.99 -13.31
C PRO A 65 15.76 -15.19 -12.24
N SER A 66 15.52 -15.50 -10.95
CA SER A 66 16.22 -14.85 -9.84
C SER A 66 17.70 -15.17 -9.84
N SER A 67 18.06 -16.41 -10.15
CA SER A 67 19.47 -16.83 -10.29
C SER A 67 20.18 -16.09 -11.44
N ALA A 68 19.49 -15.87 -12.56
CA ALA A 68 20.04 -15.08 -13.67
C ALA A 68 20.27 -13.61 -13.25
N LEU A 69 19.36 -13.02 -12.46
CA LEU A 69 19.55 -11.67 -11.96
C LEU A 69 20.64 -11.57 -10.91
N LEU A 70 20.89 -12.62 -10.12
CA LEU A 70 22.02 -12.64 -9.20
C LEU A 70 23.34 -12.40 -9.93
N GLU A 71 23.58 -13.09 -11.04
CA GLU A 71 24.79 -12.89 -11.85
C GLU A 71 24.87 -11.47 -12.42
N VAL A 72 23.74 -10.90 -12.84
CA VAL A 72 23.67 -9.52 -13.37
C VAL A 72 24.00 -8.48 -12.30
N LEU A 73 23.51 -8.69 -11.07
CA LEU A 73 23.61 -7.71 -9.99
C LEU A 73 24.84 -7.90 -9.10
N ASP A 74 25.46 -9.08 -9.14
CA ASP A 74 26.64 -9.38 -8.33
C ASP A 74 27.89 -8.71 -8.92
N PRO A 75 28.55 -7.77 -8.22
CA PRO A 75 29.75 -7.12 -8.72
C PRO A 75 30.93 -8.08 -9.02
N GLU A 76 30.95 -9.26 -8.37
CA GLU A 76 32.00 -10.25 -8.60
C GLU A 76 31.79 -11.05 -9.89
N GLN A 77 30.56 -11.13 -10.39
CA GLN A 77 30.18 -11.95 -11.54
C GLN A 77 29.81 -11.12 -12.78
N ASN A 78 29.24 -9.93 -12.59
CA ASN A 78 28.66 -9.14 -13.68
C ASN A 78 29.68 -8.62 -14.71
N GLY A 79 30.99 -8.59 -14.38
CA GLY A 79 32.05 -8.23 -15.30
C GLY A 79 32.26 -9.24 -16.43
N THR A 80 31.77 -10.47 -16.27
CA THR A 80 31.89 -11.58 -17.24
C THR A 80 30.56 -12.21 -17.58
N PHE A 81 29.47 -11.43 -17.57
CA PHE A 81 28.12 -11.91 -17.87
C PHE A 81 28.05 -12.49 -19.29
N VAL A 82 27.52 -13.72 -19.41
CA VAL A 82 27.39 -14.41 -20.69
C VAL A 82 25.92 -14.61 -21.05
N ASP A 83 25.50 -13.96 -22.13
CA ASP A 83 24.21 -14.24 -22.76
C ASP A 83 24.30 -15.49 -23.60
N HIS A 84 23.37 -16.42 -23.44
CA HIS A 84 23.39 -17.73 -24.10
C HIS A 84 23.19 -17.67 -25.63
N PHE A 85 22.61 -16.56 -26.12
CA PHE A 85 22.49 -16.35 -27.58
C PHE A 85 23.78 -15.77 -28.17
N ILE A 86 24.40 -14.81 -27.46
CA ILE A 86 25.60 -14.15 -27.96
C ILE A 86 26.85 -15.01 -27.73
N GLU A 87 26.92 -15.71 -26.59
CA GLU A 87 28.02 -16.60 -26.18
C GLU A 87 29.38 -15.88 -26.02
N ILE A 88 29.36 -14.57 -25.89
CA ILE A 88 30.53 -13.71 -25.65
C ILE A 88 30.37 -13.04 -24.31
N PRO A 89 31.37 -13.07 -23.42
CA PRO A 89 31.32 -12.35 -22.16
C PRO A 89 31.13 -10.84 -22.39
N TYR A 90 30.23 -10.25 -21.61
CA TYR A 90 29.97 -8.82 -21.66
C TYR A 90 30.14 -8.22 -20.25
N ASP A 91 30.88 -7.11 -20.15
CA ASP A 91 31.13 -6.41 -18.90
C ASP A 91 29.96 -5.50 -18.54
N LEU A 92 29.16 -5.91 -17.55
CA LEU A 92 28.04 -5.13 -16.97
C LEU A 92 28.46 -4.29 -15.75
N SER A 93 29.72 -4.38 -15.28
CA SER A 93 30.18 -3.66 -14.07
C SER A 93 30.05 -2.15 -14.17
N ARG A 94 29.99 -1.60 -15.38
CA ARG A 94 29.83 -0.17 -15.67
C ARG A 94 28.37 0.29 -15.74
N ALA A 95 27.42 -0.65 -15.80
CA ALA A 95 26.00 -0.34 -15.78
C ALA A 95 25.53 0.03 -14.36
N VAL A 96 24.50 0.87 -14.26
CA VAL A 96 23.80 1.14 -13.01
C VAL A 96 22.44 0.48 -13.11
N PHE A 97 22.10 -0.34 -12.13
CA PHE A 97 20.81 -1.00 -12.03
C PHE A 97 19.95 -0.31 -10.97
N ILE A 98 18.70 -0.04 -11.31
CA ILE A 98 17.68 0.41 -10.38
C ILE A 98 16.53 -0.57 -10.50
N ALA A 99 16.13 -1.20 -9.41
CA ALA A 99 14.98 -2.08 -9.37
C ALA A 99 13.76 -1.37 -8.74
N THR A 100 12.55 -1.71 -9.19
CA THR A 100 11.31 -1.30 -8.54
C THR A 100 10.53 -2.51 -8.08
N ALA A 101 9.90 -2.40 -6.91
CA ALA A 101 9.04 -3.40 -6.32
C ALA A 101 7.87 -2.73 -5.58
N ASN A 102 6.77 -3.45 -5.41
CA ASN A 102 5.68 -3.02 -4.54
C ASN A 102 5.90 -3.50 -3.10
N THR A 103 6.56 -4.65 -2.93
CA THR A 103 6.94 -5.23 -1.64
C THR A 103 8.31 -5.89 -1.75
N ALA A 104 9.07 -5.86 -0.66
CA ALA A 104 10.33 -6.58 -0.57
C ALA A 104 10.14 -8.07 -0.15
N GLU A 105 9.00 -8.40 0.44
CA GLU A 105 8.74 -9.73 1.03
C GLU A 105 8.78 -10.89 0.03
N THR A 106 8.42 -10.63 -1.22
CA THR A 106 8.40 -11.65 -2.28
C THR A 106 9.72 -11.74 -3.05
N ILE A 107 10.66 -10.83 -2.79
CA ILE A 107 11.98 -10.85 -3.42
C ILE A 107 12.85 -11.86 -2.68
N PRO A 108 13.51 -12.81 -3.38
CA PRO A 108 14.42 -13.74 -2.73
C PRO A 108 15.54 -13.04 -1.95
N ALA A 109 15.80 -13.52 -0.73
CA ALA A 109 16.81 -12.94 0.17
C ALA A 109 18.19 -12.74 -0.50
N PRO A 110 18.72 -13.68 -1.30
CA PRO A 110 20.01 -13.49 -1.99
C PRO A 110 20.04 -12.30 -2.96
N LEU A 111 18.88 -11.93 -3.55
CA LEU A 111 18.78 -10.74 -4.40
C LEU A 111 18.73 -9.46 -3.55
N LEU A 112 17.97 -9.46 -2.45
CA LEU A 112 17.89 -8.32 -1.54
C LEU A 112 19.26 -8.00 -0.94
N ASP A 113 20.07 -8.99 -0.61
CA ASP A 113 21.42 -8.81 -0.05
C ASP A 113 22.37 -8.07 -1.00
N ARG A 114 22.05 -8.01 -2.29
CA ARG A 114 22.82 -7.30 -3.31
C ARG A 114 22.23 -5.95 -3.70
N MET A 115 21.15 -5.54 -3.03
CA MET A 115 20.42 -4.31 -3.32
C MET A 115 20.47 -3.37 -2.12
N GLU A 116 20.62 -2.09 -2.39
CA GLU A 116 20.29 -1.05 -1.42
C GLU A 116 18.80 -0.79 -1.48
N VAL A 117 18.07 -1.08 -0.41
CA VAL A 117 16.62 -0.91 -0.34
C VAL A 117 16.29 0.51 0.09
N ILE A 118 15.58 1.23 -0.77
CA ILE A 118 15.08 2.59 -0.50
C ILE A 118 13.55 2.52 -0.43
N GLU A 119 13.01 2.63 0.76
CA GLU A 119 11.57 2.62 0.96
C GLU A 119 10.97 3.99 0.61
N LEU A 120 9.94 3.96 -0.24
CA LEU A 120 9.15 5.13 -0.59
C LEU A 120 7.78 5.02 0.07
N ALA A 121 7.56 5.82 1.11
CA ALA A 121 6.27 5.91 1.76
C ALA A 121 5.17 6.40 0.80
N GLY A 122 3.92 6.02 1.09
CA GLY A 122 2.77 6.60 0.41
C GLY A 122 2.63 8.10 0.68
N TYR A 123 1.97 8.79 -0.22
CA TYR A 123 1.71 10.23 -0.05
C TYR A 123 0.62 10.48 0.98
N THR A 124 0.84 11.48 1.83
CA THR A 124 -0.16 12.02 2.74
C THR A 124 -1.29 12.72 1.97
N ARG A 125 -2.40 12.97 2.63
CA ARG A 125 -3.55 13.70 2.07
C ARG A 125 -3.13 15.06 1.48
N GLU A 126 -2.30 15.81 2.19
CA GLU A 126 -1.82 17.13 1.76
C GLU A 126 -0.82 17.04 0.60
N GLU A 127 0.03 16.04 0.59
CA GLU A 127 0.92 15.78 -0.54
C GLU A 127 0.14 15.41 -1.79
N LYS A 128 -0.87 14.51 -1.67
CA LYS A 128 -1.76 14.15 -2.79
C LYS A 128 -2.48 15.38 -3.34
N PHE A 129 -2.95 16.27 -2.46
CA PHE A 129 -3.58 17.54 -2.87
C PHE A 129 -2.61 18.42 -3.65
N ASN A 130 -1.40 18.61 -3.14
CA ASN A 130 -0.39 19.43 -3.79
C ASN A 130 0.06 18.85 -5.15
N ILE A 131 0.24 17.53 -5.23
CA ILE A 131 0.55 16.82 -6.48
C ILE A 131 -0.60 17.00 -7.48
N ALA A 132 -1.84 16.80 -7.04
CA ALA A 132 -3.02 16.97 -7.88
C ALA A 132 -3.11 18.39 -8.43
N LYS A 133 -3.04 19.39 -7.56
CA LYS A 133 -3.21 20.81 -7.91
C LYS A 133 -2.12 21.30 -8.85
N ARG A 134 -0.85 20.96 -8.56
CA ARG A 134 0.30 21.50 -9.30
C ARG A 134 0.62 20.73 -10.58
N HIS A 135 0.31 19.44 -10.61
CA HIS A 135 0.77 18.56 -11.71
C HIS A 135 -0.38 17.85 -12.43
N LEU A 136 -1.27 17.12 -11.71
CA LEU A 136 -2.25 16.26 -12.35
C LEU A 136 -3.37 17.05 -13.01
N VAL A 137 -3.93 18.05 -12.34
CA VAL A 137 -5.01 18.88 -12.88
C VAL A 137 -4.57 19.62 -14.16
N PRO A 138 -3.45 20.36 -14.19
CA PRO A 138 -2.99 21.01 -15.42
C PRO A 138 -2.70 20.01 -16.55
N LYS A 139 -2.07 18.87 -16.21
CA LYS A 139 -1.76 17.80 -17.17
C LYS A 139 -3.02 17.25 -17.83
N GLU A 140 -4.03 16.89 -17.01
CA GLU A 140 -5.26 16.27 -17.53
C GLU A 140 -6.16 17.27 -18.25
N ILE A 141 -6.21 18.53 -17.82
CA ILE A 141 -6.88 19.61 -18.57
C ILE A 141 -6.28 19.72 -19.99
N SER A 142 -4.96 19.84 -20.09
CA SER A 142 -4.28 19.93 -21.39
C SER A 142 -4.47 18.69 -22.25
N ARG A 143 -4.35 17.49 -21.65
CA ARG A 143 -4.49 16.20 -22.33
C ARG A 143 -5.88 15.99 -22.96
N HIS A 144 -6.90 16.59 -22.39
CA HIS A 144 -8.29 16.51 -22.88
C HIS A 144 -8.69 17.70 -23.75
N GLY A 145 -7.74 18.50 -24.24
CA GLY A 145 -8.00 19.65 -25.11
C GLY A 145 -8.73 20.80 -24.42
N LEU A 146 -8.72 20.80 -23.07
CA LEU A 146 -9.33 21.84 -22.26
C LEU A 146 -8.30 22.91 -21.88
N THR A 147 -8.78 24.03 -21.35
CA THR A 147 -7.95 25.13 -20.86
C THR A 147 -8.44 25.62 -19.49
N ALA A 148 -7.60 26.34 -18.77
CA ALA A 148 -8.00 26.97 -17.51
C ALA A 148 -9.14 28.04 -17.70
N LYS A 149 -9.40 28.46 -18.93
CA LYS A 149 -10.53 29.33 -19.27
C LYS A 149 -11.84 28.56 -19.38
N THR A 150 -11.79 27.31 -19.82
CA THR A 150 -12.98 26.47 -20.05
C THR A 150 -13.37 25.62 -18.85
N VAL A 151 -12.38 25.17 -18.03
CA VAL A 151 -12.64 24.33 -16.84
C VAL A 151 -11.85 24.83 -15.63
N LYS A 152 -12.49 24.80 -14.46
CA LYS A 152 -11.87 25.06 -13.17
C LYS A 152 -12.24 23.93 -12.22
N ILE A 153 -11.25 23.20 -11.69
CA ILE A 153 -11.43 22.24 -10.60
C ILE A 153 -11.04 22.95 -9.30
N THR A 154 -11.97 23.00 -8.35
CA THR A 154 -11.76 23.69 -7.06
C THR A 154 -10.90 22.85 -6.11
N ASP A 155 -10.32 23.48 -5.11
CA ASP A 155 -9.56 22.81 -4.06
C ASP A 155 -10.45 21.81 -3.29
N GLY A 156 -11.69 22.18 -2.99
CA GLY A 156 -12.67 21.29 -2.37
C GLY A 156 -12.98 20.05 -3.23
N ALA A 157 -13.06 20.21 -4.56
CA ALA A 157 -13.23 19.08 -5.46
C ALA A 157 -12.03 18.11 -5.40
N ILE A 158 -10.80 18.63 -5.29
CA ILE A 158 -9.60 17.77 -5.19
C ILE A 158 -9.63 17.01 -3.86
N TYR A 159 -9.93 17.68 -2.74
CA TYR A 159 -10.08 17.01 -1.44
C TYR A 159 -11.21 15.96 -1.48
N SER A 160 -12.34 16.30 -2.08
CA SER A 160 -13.45 15.36 -2.26
C SER A 160 -13.03 14.10 -3.03
N LEU A 161 -12.20 14.24 -4.07
CA LEU A 161 -11.64 13.09 -4.80
C LEU A 161 -10.73 12.24 -3.91
N ILE A 162 -9.87 12.87 -3.13
CA ILE A 162 -8.93 12.18 -2.25
C ILE A 162 -9.69 11.41 -1.17
N ASP A 163 -10.62 12.07 -0.48
CA ASP A 163 -11.28 11.55 0.71
C ASP A 163 -12.36 10.50 0.37
N PHE A 164 -13.09 10.67 -0.75
CA PHE A 164 -14.28 9.87 -1.03
C PHE A 164 -14.21 8.98 -2.26
N TYR A 165 -13.23 9.18 -3.15
CA TYR A 165 -13.14 8.44 -4.41
C TYR A 165 -11.83 7.70 -4.63
N THR A 166 -10.84 7.90 -3.72
CA THR A 166 -9.55 7.19 -3.78
C THR A 166 -9.19 6.56 -2.44
N ARG A 167 -8.58 5.38 -2.50
CA ARG A 167 -7.93 4.70 -1.38
C ARG A 167 -6.70 4.03 -1.96
N GLU A 168 -5.57 4.72 -1.90
CA GLU A 168 -4.30 4.31 -2.52
C GLU A 168 -3.11 5.02 -1.87
N ALA A 169 -1.94 4.38 -1.83
CA ALA A 169 -0.70 5.02 -1.36
C ALA A 169 -0.21 6.11 -2.32
N GLY A 170 -0.32 5.87 -3.63
CA GLY A 170 0.06 6.81 -4.68
C GLY A 170 -1.05 7.75 -5.13
N VAL A 171 -1.00 8.17 -6.39
CA VAL A 171 -1.94 9.13 -6.99
C VAL A 171 -2.52 8.66 -8.33
N ARG A 172 -2.36 7.36 -8.70
CA ARG A 172 -2.83 6.85 -10.00
C ARG A 172 -4.35 6.84 -10.14
N ARG A 173 -5.09 6.49 -9.08
CA ARG A 173 -6.56 6.55 -9.08
C ARG A 173 -7.04 7.99 -9.05
N LEU A 174 -6.37 8.85 -8.30
CA LEU A 174 -6.65 10.29 -8.26
C LEU A 174 -6.50 10.91 -9.66
N GLU A 175 -5.42 10.61 -10.37
CA GLU A 175 -5.23 11.03 -11.76
C GLU A 175 -6.36 10.53 -12.67
N ARG A 176 -6.74 9.25 -12.56
CA ARG A 176 -7.86 8.68 -13.33
C ARG A 176 -9.20 9.36 -13.06
N ASN A 177 -9.46 9.72 -11.81
CA ASN A 177 -10.68 10.44 -11.42
C ASN A 177 -10.66 11.88 -11.96
N ILE A 178 -9.53 12.58 -11.88
CA ILE A 178 -9.35 13.91 -12.49
C ILE A 178 -9.55 13.83 -14.01
N ALA A 179 -8.97 12.83 -14.67
CA ALA A 179 -9.18 12.59 -16.10
C ALA A 179 -10.65 12.33 -16.44
N ALA A 180 -11.38 11.61 -15.57
CA ALA A 180 -12.82 11.37 -15.76
C ALA A 180 -13.63 12.67 -15.63
N LEU A 181 -13.30 13.55 -14.70
CA LEU A 181 -13.92 14.88 -14.59
C LEU A 181 -13.64 15.72 -15.83
N CYS A 182 -12.38 15.73 -16.31
CA CYS A 182 -12.01 16.44 -17.53
C CYS A 182 -12.80 15.95 -18.76
N ARG A 183 -12.93 14.61 -18.94
CA ARG A 183 -13.73 14.05 -20.04
C ARG A 183 -15.20 14.44 -19.96
N LYS A 184 -15.79 14.41 -18.76
CA LYS A 184 -17.19 14.80 -18.58
C LYS A 184 -17.39 16.30 -18.79
N SER A 185 -16.47 17.13 -18.34
CA SER A 185 -16.48 18.58 -18.62
C SER A 185 -16.33 18.86 -20.11
N ALA A 186 -15.45 18.15 -20.82
CA ALA A 186 -15.31 18.27 -22.27
C ALA A 186 -16.60 17.91 -23.01
N LYS A 187 -17.31 16.85 -22.54
CA LYS A 187 -18.62 16.47 -23.10
C LYS A 187 -19.68 17.55 -22.92
N LEU A 188 -19.75 18.19 -21.75
CA LEU A 188 -20.68 19.30 -21.50
C LEU A 188 -20.41 20.50 -22.44
N ILE A 189 -19.13 20.90 -22.54
CA ILE A 189 -18.73 22.00 -23.41
C ILE A 189 -19.03 21.68 -24.89
N ALA A 190 -18.72 20.46 -25.34
CA ALA A 190 -19.05 20.00 -26.70
C ALA A 190 -20.57 19.91 -26.96
N GLY A 191 -21.36 19.68 -25.89
CA GLY A 191 -22.81 19.66 -25.94
C GLY A 191 -23.47 21.07 -25.97
N GLY A 192 -22.68 22.15 -26.05
CA GLY A 192 -23.17 23.51 -26.17
C GLY A 192 -23.31 24.26 -24.84
N GLU A 193 -22.80 23.74 -23.76
CA GLU A 193 -22.78 24.48 -22.49
C GLU A 193 -21.87 25.72 -22.63
N GLN A 194 -22.48 26.89 -22.49
CA GLN A 194 -21.78 28.16 -22.65
C GLN A 194 -21.19 28.59 -21.29
N GLY A 195 -19.90 28.91 -21.27
CA GLY A 195 -19.20 29.41 -20.11
C GLY A 195 -18.15 28.48 -19.54
N LYS A 196 -17.61 28.85 -18.39
CA LYS A 196 -16.58 28.09 -17.69
C LYS A 196 -17.22 27.02 -16.81
N VAL A 197 -16.94 25.77 -17.08
CA VAL A 197 -17.38 24.64 -16.21
C VAL A 197 -16.57 24.67 -14.92
N THR A 198 -17.26 24.92 -13.80
CA THR A 198 -16.64 24.86 -12.47
C THR A 198 -16.99 23.53 -11.81
N VAL A 199 -15.95 22.73 -11.52
CA VAL A 199 -16.08 21.44 -10.83
C VAL A 199 -15.78 21.67 -9.37
N ASP A 200 -16.83 21.69 -8.57
CA ASP A 200 -16.81 21.73 -7.10
C ASP A 200 -17.17 20.34 -6.52
N GLU A 201 -17.31 20.24 -5.21
CA GLU A 201 -17.64 18.99 -4.51
C GLU A 201 -18.98 18.39 -4.96
N LYS A 202 -20.00 19.25 -5.19
CA LYS A 202 -21.31 18.85 -5.65
C LYS A 202 -21.23 18.29 -7.07
N THR A 203 -20.54 18.99 -7.94
CA THR A 203 -20.31 18.57 -9.33
C THR A 203 -19.52 17.27 -9.42
N VAL A 204 -18.52 17.05 -8.54
CA VAL A 204 -17.82 15.77 -8.43
C VAL A 204 -18.81 14.65 -8.16
N ARG A 205 -19.73 14.82 -7.19
CA ARG A 205 -20.74 13.82 -6.87
C ARG A 205 -21.74 13.57 -8.01
N GLU A 206 -22.14 14.60 -8.72
CA GLU A 206 -23.01 14.49 -9.90
C GLU A 206 -22.28 13.74 -11.05
N MET A 207 -21.01 14.04 -11.26
CA MET A 207 -20.22 13.42 -12.32
C MET A 207 -19.76 12.01 -12.02
N LEU A 208 -19.29 11.73 -10.80
CA LEU A 208 -18.69 10.43 -10.44
C LEU A 208 -19.64 9.50 -9.69
N GLY A 209 -20.81 10.00 -9.28
CA GLY A 209 -21.80 9.25 -8.52
C GLY A 209 -21.57 9.30 -7.00
N ARG A 210 -22.13 8.32 -6.28
CA ARG A 210 -22.04 8.26 -4.82
C ARG A 210 -20.60 8.11 -4.36
N HIS A 211 -20.32 8.61 -3.17
CA HIS A 211 -19.04 8.40 -2.49
C HIS A 211 -18.73 6.90 -2.42
N ARG A 212 -17.52 6.53 -2.78
CA ARG A 212 -17.05 5.13 -2.77
C ARG A 212 -16.51 4.73 -1.40
N TYR A 213 -15.93 5.70 -0.72
CA TYR A 213 -15.37 5.54 0.62
C TYR A 213 -16.10 6.50 1.56
N LYS A 214 -16.29 6.06 2.79
CA LYS A 214 -16.76 6.94 3.85
C LYS A 214 -15.54 7.50 4.57
N PRO A 215 -15.55 8.75 5.03
CA PRO A 215 -14.53 9.21 5.95
C PRO A 215 -14.57 8.34 7.22
N GLU A 216 -13.43 8.18 7.85
CA GLU A 216 -13.37 7.55 9.17
C GLU A 216 -14.30 8.34 10.11
N VAL A 217 -15.21 7.62 10.77
CA VAL A 217 -16.16 8.23 11.67
C VAL A 217 -15.43 8.50 12.97
N ILE A 218 -15.08 9.76 13.21
CA ILE A 218 -14.66 10.18 14.56
C ILE A 218 -15.92 10.15 15.43
N LEU A 219 -15.86 9.45 16.57
CA LEU A 219 -16.94 9.42 17.54
C LEU A 219 -17.34 10.83 17.95
N GLU A 220 -18.64 11.08 18.14
CA GLU A 220 -19.12 12.38 18.57
C GLU A 220 -18.86 12.61 20.07
N ASN A 221 -18.84 11.55 20.87
CA ASN A 221 -18.66 11.57 22.32
C ASN A 221 -17.59 10.58 22.78
N ASP A 222 -17.11 10.75 24.01
CA ASP A 222 -16.31 9.76 24.71
C ASP A 222 -17.23 8.59 25.12
N GLU A 223 -16.80 7.35 24.81
CA GLU A 223 -17.64 6.17 25.02
C GLU A 223 -16.92 5.09 25.82
N VAL A 224 -17.71 4.29 26.55
CA VAL A 224 -17.21 3.14 27.31
C VAL A 224 -17.05 1.96 26.37
N GLY A 225 -15.89 1.30 26.45
CA GLY A 225 -15.62 0.09 25.65
C GLY A 225 -15.36 0.33 24.17
N ILE A 226 -15.34 1.59 23.69
CA ILE A 226 -15.03 1.95 22.31
C ILE A 226 -13.69 2.67 22.26
N ILE A 227 -12.76 2.15 21.44
CA ILE A 227 -11.39 2.63 21.40
C ILE A 227 -10.90 2.72 19.95
N ASN A 228 -10.13 3.75 19.65
CA ASN A 228 -9.47 3.90 18.39
C ASN A 228 -8.05 3.31 18.46
N GLY A 229 -7.80 2.28 17.67
CA GLY A 229 -6.47 1.77 17.37
C GLY A 229 -5.91 2.38 16.09
N LEU A 230 -4.60 2.36 15.94
CA LEU A 230 -3.93 2.72 14.70
C LEU A 230 -3.51 1.45 13.98
N ALA A 231 -3.89 1.35 12.72
CA ALA A 231 -3.49 0.28 11.83
C ALA A 231 -2.67 0.84 10.66
N TRP A 232 -1.63 0.11 10.27
CA TRP A 232 -0.92 0.40 9.04
C TRP A 232 -1.45 -0.49 7.93
N THR A 233 -1.70 0.08 6.76
CA THR A 233 -2.19 -0.62 5.58
C THR A 233 -1.34 -0.28 4.36
N SER A 234 -1.45 -1.06 3.30
CA SER A 234 -0.77 -0.78 2.03
C SER A 234 -1.14 0.57 1.40
N VAL A 235 -2.17 1.24 1.92
CA VAL A 235 -2.64 2.54 1.45
C VAL A 235 -2.34 3.69 2.42
N GLY A 236 -1.75 3.39 3.56
CA GLY A 236 -1.37 4.34 4.62
C GLY A 236 -1.87 3.94 5.99
N GLY A 237 -1.76 4.84 6.97
CA GLY A 237 -2.31 4.67 8.30
C GLY A 237 -3.84 4.83 8.27
N GLU A 238 -4.53 4.00 9.06
CA GLU A 238 -5.98 4.01 9.22
C GLU A 238 -6.32 3.92 10.70
N ILE A 239 -7.46 4.49 11.08
CA ILE A 239 -8.03 4.32 12.42
C ILE A 239 -8.85 3.03 12.40
N MET A 240 -8.53 2.14 13.31
CA MET A 240 -9.26 0.90 13.54
C MET A 240 -10.04 1.02 14.86
N GLN A 241 -11.35 1.11 14.78
CA GLN A 241 -12.18 1.13 15.96
C GLN A 241 -12.37 -0.29 16.50
N LEU A 242 -12.18 -0.46 17.82
CA LEU A 242 -12.49 -1.65 18.56
C LEU A 242 -13.66 -1.37 19.49
N GLU A 243 -14.64 -2.27 19.49
CA GLU A 243 -15.79 -2.26 20.38
C GLU A 243 -15.66 -3.44 21.34
N ILE A 244 -15.68 -3.16 22.64
CA ILE A 244 -15.58 -4.17 23.68
C ILE A 244 -16.83 -4.10 24.55
N SER A 245 -17.47 -5.23 24.72
CA SER A 245 -18.64 -5.34 25.58
C SER A 245 -18.50 -6.54 26.52
N SER A 246 -19.11 -6.42 27.69
CA SER A 246 -19.20 -7.47 28.70
C SER A 246 -20.66 -7.82 28.98
N MET A 247 -20.93 -9.11 29.15
CA MET A 247 -22.27 -9.61 29.45
C MET A 247 -22.19 -10.73 30.51
N PRO A 248 -23.24 -10.97 31.30
CA PRO A 248 -23.28 -12.12 32.22
C PRO A 248 -23.02 -13.42 31.49
N GLY A 249 -22.07 -14.22 32.00
CA GLY A 249 -21.64 -15.45 31.34
C GLY A 249 -20.74 -16.33 32.19
N THR A 250 -19.88 -17.08 31.57
CA THR A 250 -19.01 -18.09 32.17
C THR A 250 -17.53 -17.85 31.96
N GLY A 251 -17.15 -16.70 31.43
CA GLY A 251 -15.76 -16.35 31.14
C GLY A 251 -15.32 -16.59 29.69
N LYS A 252 -16.28 -16.66 28.77
CA LYS A 252 -15.98 -16.84 27.32
C LYS A 252 -15.42 -15.55 26.75
N LEU A 253 -14.36 -15.68 25.94
CA LEU A 253 -13.85 -14.60 25.09
C LEU A 253 -14.32 -14.80 23.66
N GLU A 254 -15.12 -13.89 23.15
CA GLU A 254 -15.58 -13.87 21.76
C GLU A 254 -14.83 -12.80 20.99
N LEU A 255 -14.32 -13.17 19.80
CA LEU A 255 -13.53 -12.30 18.94
C LEU A 255 -14.16 -12.27 17.56
N THR A 256 -14.49 -11.09 17.06
CA THR A 256 -15.09 -10.89 15.72
C THR A 256 -14.46 -9.73 14.98
N GLY A 257 -14.64 -9.65 13.65
CA GLY A 257 -14.09 -8.57 12.84
C GLY A 257 -12.90 -8.98 11.97
N SER A 258 -12.82 -10.27 11.57
CA SER A 258 -11.74 -10.80 10.71
C SER A 258 -10.34 -10.63 11.31
N LEU A 259 -10.23 -10.95 12.61
CA LEU A 259 -8.97 -10.90 13.34
C LEU A 259 -8.09 -12.12 12.99
N GLY A 260 -6.83 -11.89 12.61
CA GLY A 260 -5.82 -12.92 12.41
C GLY A 260 -5.34 -13.54 13.73
N ASP A 261 -4.48 -14.55 13.65
CA ASP A 261 -4.11 -15.34 14.83
C ASP A 261 -3.24 -14.54 15.81
N VAL A 262 -2.33 -13.70 15.33
CA VAL A 262 -1.50 -12.82 16.18
C VAL A 262 -2.39 -11.84 16.97
N MET A 263 -3.44 -11.32 16.34
CA MET A 263 -4.37 -10.42 16.99
C MET A 263 -5.24 -11.11 18.04
N LYS A 264 -5.61 -12.39 17.82
CA LYS A 264 -6.30 -13.23 18.81
C LYS A 264 -5.43 -13.52 20.02
N GLU A 265 -4.14 -13.78 19.81
CA GLU A 265 -3.17 -13.92 20.90
C GLU A 265 -3.02 -12.62 21.69
N SER A 266 -2.96 -11.48 21.04
CA SER A 266 -2.94 -10.15 21.67
C SER A 266 -4.17 -9.91 22.55
N ALA A 267 -5.35 -10.34 22.09
CA ALA A 267 -6.59 -10.26 22.89
C ALA A 267 -6.51 -11.15 24.15
N ALA A 268 -6.00 -12.36 24.02
CA ALA A 268 -5.81 -13.26 25.16
C ALA A 268 -4.78 -12.73 26.17
N ALA A 269 -3.69 -12.12 25.68
CA ALA A 269 -2.69 -11.44 26.51
C ALA A 269 -3.29 -10.25 27.27
N ALA A 270 -4.12 -9.43 26.60
CA ALA A 270 -4.82 -8.30 27.19
C ALA A 270 -5.75 -8.74 28.34
N VAL A 271 -6.56 -9.79 28.12
CA VAL A 271 -7.40 -10.36 29.17
C VAL A 271 -6.56 -10.87 30.36
N SER A 272 -5.45 -11.55 30.08
CA SER A 272 -4.53 -12.06 31.11
C SER A 272 -3.92 -10.93 31.93
N TYR A 273 -3.49 -9.85 31.29
CA TYR A 273 -2.97 -8.66 31.96
C TYR A 273 -4.02 -8.00 32.87
N VAL A 274 -5.23 -7.78 32.36
CA VAL A 274 -6.32 -7.17 33.13
C VAL A 274 -6.67 -8.06 34.34
N ARG A 275 -6.73 -9.38 34.15
CA ARG A 275 -6.99 -10.32 35.21
C ARG A 275 -5.91 -10.28 36.29
N ALA A 276 -4.63 -10.29 35.93
CA ALA A 276 -3.52 -10.23 36.89
C ALA A 276 -3.50 -8.90 37.68
N ASN A 277 -4.01 -7.83 37.13
CA ASN A 277 -4.02 -6.49 37.73
C ASN A 277 -5.41 -6.03 38.19
N ALA A 278 -6.41 -6.92 38.25
CA ALA A 278 -7.82 -6.56 38.48
C ALA A 278 -8.01 -5.71 39.75
N VAL A 279 -7.44 -6.12 40.86
CA VAL A 279 -7.54 -5.39 42.13
C VAL A 279 -6.97 -3.99 42.03
N ARG A 280 -5.80 -3.83 41.40
CA ARG A 280 -5.15 -2.52 41.18
C ARG A 280 -5.97 -1.59 40.28
N LEU A 281 -6.69 -2.18 39.33
CA LEU A 281 -7.53 -1.48 38.38
C LEU A 281 -8.95 -1.20 38.89
N GLY A 282 -9.30 -1.66 40.10
CA GLY A 282 -10.66 -1.53 40.68
C GLY A 282 -11.68 -2.43 39.99
N ILE A 283 -11.24 -3.55 39.39
CA ILE A 283 -12.08 -4.52 38.69
C ILE A 283 -12.32 -5.72 39.60
N ASP A 284 -13.52 -6.34 39.56
CA ASP A 284 -13.82 -7.58 40.25
C ASP A 284 -12.80 -8.68 39.86
N PRO A 285 -12.01 -9.21 40.78
CA PRO A 285 -11.02 -10.28 40.49
C PRO A 285 -11.64 -11.54 39.88
N GLU A 286 -12.93 -11.76 40.09
CA GLU A 286 -13.67 -12.93 39.57
C GLU A 286 -14.43 -12.62 38.28
N PHE A 287 -14.22 -11.44 37.64
CA PHE A 287 -14.93 -11.06 36.42
C PHE A 287 -14.86 -12.14 35.32
N TYR A 288 -13.72 -12.78 35.20
CA TYR A 288 -13.47 -13.85 34.21
C TYR A 288 -14.28 -15.13 34.41
N LYS A 289 -14.99 -15.28 35.52
CA LYS A 289 -15.92 -16.39 35.78
C LYS A 289 -17.38 -15.99 35.64
N LYS A 290 -17.66 -14.70 35.66
CA LYS A 290 -19.02 -14.13 35.72
C LYS A 290 -19.45 -13.43 34.48
N LEU A 291 -18.47 -12.99 33.66
CA LEU A 291 -18.72 -12.19 32.46
C LEU A 291 -18.12 -12.86 31.24
N ASP A 292 -18.88 -12.97 30.18
CA ASP A 292 -18.36 -13.19 28.82
C ASP A 292 -17.95 -11.84 28.24
N ILE A 293 -16.84 -11.83 27.52
CA ILE A 293 -16.27 -10.63 26.90
C ILE A 293 -16.30 -10.79 25.38
N HIS A 294 -16.82 -9.78 24.70
CA HIS A 294 -16.81 -9.74 23.25
C HIS A 294 -15.98 -8.56 22.77
N ILE A 295 -14.96 -8.83 21.96
CA ILE A 295 -14.14 -7.84 21.27
C ILE A 295 -14.46 -7.89 19.78
N HIS A 296 -14.97 -6.79 19.25
CA HIS A 296 -15.29 -6.63 17.85
C HIS A 296 -14.40 -5.56 17.21
N ALA A 297 -13.71 -5.91 16.11
CA ALA A 297 -13.07 -4.90 15.27
C ALA A 297 -14.03 -4.50 14.15
N THR A 298 -14.31 -3.19 14.06
CA THR A 298 -15.16 -2.66 12.99
C THR A 298 -14.53 -2.89 11.62
N GLU A 299 -15.30 -2.75 10.54
CA GLU A 299 -14.84 -3.01 9.16
C GLU A 299 -14.37 -4.47 8.95
N ALA A 300 -15.19 -5.43 9.32
CA ALA A 300 -14.92 -6.87 9.22
C ALA A 300 -14.56 -7.38 7.81
N ALA A 301 -14.81 -6.60 6.77
CA ALA A 301 -14.47 -6.95 5.39
C ALA A 301 -12.96 -6.91 5.09
N VAL A 302 -12.17 -6.26 5.94
CA VAL A 302 -10.70 -6.17 5.79
C VAL A 302 -10.05 -7.07 6.84
N PRO A 303 -9.31 -8.12 6.44
CA PRO A 303 -8.54 -8.93 7.38
C PRO A 303 -7.54 -8.07 8.15
N LYS A 304 -7.45 -8.30 9.46
CA LYS A 304 -6.57 -7.56 10.38
C LYS A 304 -5.71 -8.54 11.15
N ASP A 305 -4.40 -8.32 11.13
CA ASP A 305 -3.47 -9.11 11.91
C ASP A 305 -2.29 -8.26 12.39
N GLY A 306 -1.69 -8.65 13.51
CA GLY A 306 -0.52 -8.01 14.06
C GLY A 306 -0.60 -7.81 15.59
N PRO A 307 0.54 -7.65 16.28
CA PRO A 307 0.62 -7.53 17.75
C PRO A 307 0.24 -6.12 18.25
N SER A 308 0.22 -5.12 17.37
CA SER A 308 0.13 -3.70 17.74
C SER A 308 -1.23 -3.25 18.32
N ALA A 309 -2.25 -4.12 18.32
CA ALA A 309 -3.55 -3.85 18.93
C ALA A 309 -3.64 -4.20 20.42
N GLY A 310 -2.60 -4.80 21.01
CA GLY A 310 -2.61 -5.27 22.40
C GLY A 310 -2.91 -4.18 23.41
N VAL A 311 -2.27 -3.02 23.31
CA VAL A 311 -2.54 -1.86 24.18
C VAL A 311 -3.97 -1.35 24.00
N THR A 312 -4.44 -1.25 22.77
CA THR A 312 -5.82 -0.82 22.44
C THR A 312 -6.85 -1.74 23.08
N MET A 313 -6.67 -3.06 22.94
CA MET A 313 -7.56 -4.05 23.55
C MET A 313 -7.53 -4.00 25.08
N THR A 314 -6.33 -3.83 25.68
CA THR A 314 -6.16 -3.71 27.13
C THR A 314 -6.91 -2.51 27.69
N VAL A 315 -6.72 -1.32 27.08
CA VAL A 315 -7.40 -0.08 27.53
C VAL A 315 -8.90 -0.22 27.37
N GLY A 316 -9.36 -0.81 26.27
CA GLY A 316 -10.78 -1.03 26.07
C GLY A 316 -11.42 -2.02 27.05
N LEU A 317 -10.73 -3.08 27.41
CA LEU A 317 -11.16 -4.00 28.46
C LEU A 317 -11.28 -3.28 29.81
N ILE A 318 -10.28 -2.47 30.17
CA ILE A 318 -10.30 -1.68 31.40
C ILE A 318 -11.47 -0.70 31.36
N SER A 319 -11.66 0.03 30.27
CA SER A 319 -12.77 0.95 30.06
C SER A 319 -14.11 0.26 30.28
N GLU A 320 -14.34 -0.87 29.62
CA GLU A 320 -15.60 -1.61 29.73
C GLU A 320 -15.83 -2.16 31.13
N LEU A 321 -14.82 -2.74 31.78
CA LEU A 321 -14.96 -3.35 33.09
C LEU A 321 -15.06 -2.33 34.22
N THR A 322 -14.48 -1.14 34.07
CA THR A 322 -14.58 -0.02 35.03
C THR A 322 -15.69 0.97 34.72
N LYS A 323 -16.34 0.84 33.54
CA LYS A 323 -17.31 1.78 33.01
C LYS A 323 -16.77 3.21 32.89
N THR A 324 -15.47 3.34 32.62
CA THR A 324 -14.78 4.61 32.43
C THR A 324 -14.66 4.91 30.94
N PRO A 325 -15.23 6.03 30.42
CA PRO A 325 -15.16 6.35 29.00
C PRO A 325 -13.73 6.58 28.51
N VAL A 326 -13.44 6.18 27.28
CA VAL A 326 -12.19 6.51 26.58
C VAL A 326 -12.40 7.77 25.78
N LYS A 327 -11.39 8.65 25.76
CA LYS A 327 -11.43 9.89 24.98
C LYS A 327 -11.46 9.59 23.48
N ARG A 328 -12.42 10.17 22.77
CA ARG A 328 -12.66 9.97 21.33
C ARG A 328 -11.53 10.46 20.43
N ASP A 329 -10.75 11.44 20.89
CA ASP A 329 -9.67 12.10 20.16
C ASP A 329 -8.30 11.42 20.36
N ILE A 330 -8.28 10.28 21.07
CA ILE A 330 -7.07 9.47 21.30
C ILE A 330 -7.16 8.21 20.46
N ALA A 331 -6.10 7.94 19.71
CA ALA A 331 -5.85 6.66 19.06
C ALA A 331 -4.51 6.09 19.57
N MET A 332 -4.41 4.77 19.66
CA MET A 332 -3.25 4.12 20.22
C MET A 332 -2.80 2.91 19.42
N THR A 333 -1.53 2.60 19.52
CA THR A 333 -0.93 1.39 18.96
C THR A 333 0.19 0.94 19.86
N GLY A 334 0.37 -0.36 19.99
CA GLY A 334 1.44 -0.94 20.78
C GLY A 334 1.16 -2.39 21.12
N GLU A 335 2.21 -3.15 21.29
CA GLU A 335 2.15 -4.52 21.76
C GLU A 335 1.87 -4.54 23.27
N GLY A 336 0.91 -5.36 23.68
CA GLY A 336 0.62 -5.62 25.10
C GLY A 336 1.36 -6.87 25.57
N THR A 337 2.04 -6.76 26.71
CA THR A 337 2.62 -7.93 27.39
C THR A 337 1.81 -8.26 28.66
N ILE A 338 2.03 -9.44 29.23
CA ILE A 338 1.36 -9.87 30.46
C ILE A 338 1.97 -9.29 31.76
N ARG A 339 2.98 -8.39 31.63
CA ARG A 339 3.69 -7.78 32.78
C ARG A 339 3.35 -6.30 32.89
#